data_82615fd8d8430fc166d7ed9c5a06af4a
#
_entry.id   82615fd8d8430fc166d7ed9c5a06af4a
#
_cell.length_a   1.000
_cell.length_b   1.000
_cell.length_c   1.000
_cell.angle_alpha   90.00
_cell.angle_beta   90.00
_cell.angle_gamma   90.00
#
_symmetry.space_group_name_H-M   'P 1'
#
loop_
_entity.id
_entity.type
_entity.pdbx_description
1 polymer ?
#
loop_
_entity_poly.entity_id
_entity_poly.type
_entity_poly.pdbx_seq_one_letter_code
_entity_poly.pdbx_strand_id
1 'polypeptide(L)'
;CQHCNHAPCETVCPVAATSHGRQGQNQMAYNRCVGTRYCANNCPYKVRRFNWFNYPNNSEFDFNMNDDLGKMVLNPDVTVRSRGVMEKCSMCIQMTQKTILDAKLKGEEIEDGMFQTACSNACTTGAMVFGDLNDKKSKVAALHQDDRMYHLLEHVGTKPNVMYHVKVRNTDEV
;
A
#
# COMPACT_ATOMS: atom_id res chain seq x y z
N CYS A 1 0.48 5.18 -1.67
CA CYS A 1 -0.73 4.87 -2.45
C CYS A 1 -1.96 5.14 -1.59
N GLN A 2 -3.01 5.71 -2.19
CA GLN A 2 -4.26 6.03 -1.48
C GLN A 2 -5.31 4.91 -1.62
N HIS A 3 -4.98 3.84 -2.31
CA HIS A 3 -5.89 2.70 -2.57
C HIS A 3 -7.29 3.14 -3.00
N CYS A 4 -7.33 4.03 -4.00
CA CYS A 4 -8.55 4.67 -4.47
C CYS A 4 -9.59 3.67 -4.97
N ASN A 5 -10.87 3.86 -4.62
CA ASN A 5 -11.97 3.04 -5.15
C ASN A 5 -12.26 3.32 -6.62
N HIS A 6 -12.09 4.58 -7.06
CA HIS A 6 -12.12 4.99 -8.46
C HIS A 6 -10.69 5.22 -8.96
N ALA A 7 -9.93 4.13 -9.04
CA ALA A 7 -8.48 4.19 -9.29
C ALA A 7 -8.16 4.47 -10.76
N PRO A 8 -7.68 5.67 -11.12
CA PRO A 8 -7.33 5.99 -12.50
C PRO A 8 -6.13 5.20 -13.02
N CYS A 9 -5.37 4.57 -12.13
CA CYS A 9 -4.28 3.67 -12.49
C CYS A 9 -4.75 2.29 -12.98
N GLU A 10 -5.97 1.87 -12.65
CA GLU A 10 -6.52 0.59 -13.11
C GLU A 10 -7.04 0.70 -14.54
N THR A 11 -7.78 1.76 -14.83
CA THR A 11 -8.42 1.97 -16.13
C THR A 11 -7.44 2.08 -17.29
N VAL A 12 -6.22 2.54 -17.02
CA VAL A 12 -5.18 2.76 -18.05
C VAL A 12 -4.19 1.60 -18.19
N CYS A 13 -4.29 0.56 -17.37
CA CYS A 13 -3.39 -0.58 -17.46
C CYS A 13 -3.84 -1.54 -18.57
N PRO A 14 -3.06 -1.70 -19.66
CA PRO A 14 -3.46 -2.51 -20.81
C PRO A 14 -3.55 -4.00 -20.51
N VAL A 15 -2.88 -4.44 -19.45
CA VAL A 15 -2.80 -5.85 -19.04
C VAL A 15 -3.50 -6.15 -17.72
N ALA A 16 -4.24 -5.18 -17.16
CA ALA A 16 -4.90 -5.29 -15.87
C ALA A 16 -3.94 -5.77 -14.75
N ALA A 17 -2.68 -5.31 -14.77
CA ALA A 17 -1.72 -5.59 -13.71
C ALA A 17 -2.08 -4.88 -12.40
N THR A 18 -2.87 -3.82 -12.49
CA THR A 18 -3.43 -3.10 -11.35
C THR A 18 -4.92 -3.37 -11.25
N SER A 19 -5.38 -3.85 -10.12
CA SER A 19 -6.79 -4.22 -9.88
C SER A 19 -7.14 -4.07 -8.40
N HIS A 20 -8.44 -4.04 -8.07
CA HIS A 20 -8.91 -4.15 -6.70
C HIS A 20 -9.02 -5.60 -6.26
N GLY A 21 -8.57 -5.87 -5.03
CA GLY A 21 -8.88 -7.11 -4.33
C GLY A 21 -10.29 -7.09 -3.72
N ARG A 22 -10.75 -8.25 -3.29
CA ARG A 22 -12.05 -8.39 -2.60
C ARG A 22 -12.11 -7.60 -1.30
N GLN A 23 -10.96 -7.34 -0.69
CA GLN A 23 -10.82 -6.57 0.55
C GLN A 23 -10.70 -5.05 0.32
N GLY A 24 -10.92 -4.57 -0.90
CA GLY A 24 -10.85 -3.15 -1.25
C GLY A 24 -9.44 -2.60 -1.48
N GLN A 25 -8.39 -3.40 -1.29
CA GLN A 25 -7.02 -2.98 -1.55
C GLN A 25 -6.75 -2.93 -3.05
N ASN A 26 -6.13 -1.85 -3.52
CA ASN A 26 -5.62 -1.77 -4.88
C ASN A 26 -4.34 -2.61 -4.98
N GLN A 27 -4.40 -3.65 -5.77
CA GLN A 27 -3.33 -4.65 -5.92
C GLN A 27 -2.46 -4.37 -7.15
N MET A 28 -1.27 -4.96 -7.14
CA MET A 28 -0.37 -4.95 -8.28
C MET A 28 0.13 -6.37 -8.56
N ALA A 29 -0.22 -6.92 -9.73
CA ALA A 29 0.32 -8.17 -10.21
C ALA A 29 1.64 -7.89 -10.95
N TYR A 30 2.75 -7.97 -10.24
CA TYR A 30 4.06 -7.59 -10.75
C TYR A 30 4.51 -8.42 -11.95
N ASN A 31 4.20 -9.70 -12.00
CA ASN A 31 4.53 -10.59 -13.12
C ASN A 31 3.69 -10.33 -14.38
N ARG A 32 2.62 -9.55 -14.27
CA ARG A 32 1.76 -9.16 -15.41
C ARG A 32 2.13 -7.79 -15.97
N CYS A 33 2.90 -7.00 -15.22
CA CYS A 33 3.27 -5.65 -15.62
C CYS A 33 4.23 -5.67 -16.82
N VAL A 34 3.87 -4.94 -17.88
CA VAL A 34 4.69 -4.77 -19.09
C VAL A 34 5.41 -3.41 -19.14
N GLY A 35 5.30 -2.62 -18.09
CA GLY A 35 6.07 -1.39 -17.93
C GLY A 35 5.66 -0.20 -18.78
N THR A 36 4.40 -0.10 -19.21
CA THR A 36 3.92 1.07 -19.99
C THR A 36 3.99 2.39 -19.21
N ARG A 37 4.02 2.34 -17.88
CA ARG A 37 4.10 3.49 -16.96
C ARG A 37 2.90 4.45 -17.02
N TYR A 38 1.88 4.15 -17.81
CA TYR A 38 0.69 4.98 -17.89
C TYR A 38 0.00 5.12 -16.54
N CYS A 39 0.00 4.07 -15.72
CA CYS A 39 -0.54 4.11 -14.36
C CYS A 39 0.18 5.11 -13.44
N ALA A 40 1.48 5.38 -13.66
CA ALA A 40 2.22 6.40 -12.94
C ALA A 40 1.83 7.81 -13.43
N ASN A 41 1.71 8.00 -14.74
CA ASN A 41 1.32 9.27 -15.32
C ASN A 41 -0.09 9.66 -14.90
N ASN A 42 -1.01 8.71 -14.84
CA ASN A 42 -2.42 8.94 -14.53
C ASN A 42 -2.71 8.99 -13.01
N CYS A 43 -1.75 8.64 -12.16
CA CYS A 43 -1.92 8.73 -10.72
C CYS A 43 -1.81 10.20 -10.25
N PRO A 44 -2.87 10.82 -9.71
CA PRO A 44 -2.80 12.21 -9.24
C PRO A 44 -1.88 12.37 -8.02
N TYR A 45 -1.68 11.32 -7.25
CA TYR A 45 -0.81 11.30 -6.07
C TYR A 45 0.66 11.01 -6.39
N LYS A 46 0.97 10.60 -7.63
CA LYS A 46 2.33 10.30 -8.11
C LYS A 46 3.10 9.28 -7.24
N VAL A 47 2.41 8.28 -6.73
CA VAL A 47 2.96 7.30 -5.78
C VAL A 47 3.53 6.04 -6.42
N ARG A 48 3.42 5.91 -7.73
CA ARG A 48 3.91 4.74 -8.46
C ARG A 48 5.34 4.96 -8.91
N ARG A 49 6.18 3.94 -8.70
CA ARG A 49 7.61 3.97 -9.03
C ARG A 49 7.95 2.88 -10.04
N PHE A 50 8.81 3.22 -10.97
CA PHE A 50 9.26 2.30 -12.02
C PHE A 50 10.66 1.77 -11.70
N ASN A 51 10.86 0.47 -11.87
CA ASN A 51 12.17 -0.15 -11.71
C ASN A 51 12.97 -0.03 -13.00
N TRP A 52 13.83 0.97 -13.06
CA TRP A 52 14.67 1.24 -14.22
C TRP A 52 15.83 0.26 -14.35
N PHE A 53 16.28 -0.29 -13.23
CA PHE A 53 17.46 -1.14 -13.13
C PHE A 53 17.13 -2.42 -12.37
N ASN A 54 18.00 -3.41 -12.53
CA ASN A 54 17.94 -4.62 -11.72
C ASN A 54 18.78 -4.39 -10.44
N TYR A 55 18.21 -3.68 -9.49
CA TYR A 55 18.89 -3.28 -8.26
C TYR A 55 19.54 -4.42 -7.46
N PRO A 56 18.94 -5.63 -7.38
CA PRO A 56 19.52 -6.71 -6.58
C PRO A 56 20.69 -7.41 -7.27
N ASN A 57 21.04 -7.03 -8.49
CA ASN A 57 22.15 -7.60 -9.23
C ASN A 57 22.77 -6.55 -10.17
N ASN A 58 23.33 -5.49 -9.59
CA ASN A 58 23.96 -4.41 -10.33
C ASN A 58 25.13 -3.84 -9.52
N SER A 59 26.34 -4.08 -9.99
CA SER A 59 27.59 -3.65 -9.33
C SER A 59 27.74 -2.13 -9.20
N GLU A 60 27.03 -1.33 -10.02
CA GLU A 60 27.08 0.13 -9.94
C GLU A 60 26.28 0.70 -8.76
N PHE A 61 25.27 -0.04 -8.29
CA PHE A 61 24.42 0.37 -7.18
C PHE A 61 24.76 -0.30 -5.86
N ASP A 62 25.74 -1.18 -5.87
CA ASP A 62 26.02 -2.02 -4.75
C ASP A 62 27.44 -1.83 -4.22
N PHE A 63 27.49 -1.39 -3.03
CA PHE A 63 28.70 -1.26 -2.24
C PHE A 63 28.94 -2.53 -1.40
N ASN A 64 28.99 -3.70 -2.03
CA ASN A 64 29.26 -5.03 -1.43
C ASN A 64 28.04 -5.83 -0.94
N MET A 65 26.84 -5.54 -1.43
CA MET A 65 25.63 -6.27 -1.05
C MET A 65 25.14 -7.27 -2.09
N ASN A 66 25.72 -7.24 -3.31
CA ASN A 66 25.29 -8.12 -4.43
C ASN A 66 26.14 -9.38 -4.60
N ASP A 67 27.21 -9.53 -3.84
CA ASP A 67 27.93 -10.79 -3.76
C ASP A 67 27.15 -11.83 -2.96
N ASP A 68 27.53 -13.09 -3.04
CA ASP A 68 26.79 -14.17 -2.37
C ASP A 68 26.78 -14.01 -0.85
N LEU A 69 27.85 -13.49 -0.27
CA LEU A 69 27.94 -13.25 1.17
C LEU A 69 27.05 -12.08 1.61
N GLY A 70 27.09 -10.98 0.85
CA GLY A 70 26.22 -9.82 1.14
C GLY A 70 24.74 -10.16 1.04
N LYS A 71 24.34 -11.00 0.09
CA LYS A 71 22.95 -11.46 -0.05
C LYS A 71 22.46 -12.30 1.13
N MET A 72 23.35 -12.93 1.87
CA MET A 72 22.97 -13.75 3.03
C MET A 72 22.36 -12.96 4.19
N VAL A 73 22.60 -11.65 4.28
CA VAL A 73 21.99 -10.77 5.29
C VAL A 73 20.59 -10.27 4.90
N LEU A 74 20.18 -10.50 3.65
CA LEU A 74 18.88 -10.08 3.16
C LEU A 74 17.79 -11.05 3.58
N ASN A 75 16.60 -10.52 3.85
CA ASN A 75 15.45 -11.38 4.15
C ASN A 75 15.04 -12.20 2.91
N PRO A 76 15.14 -13.54 2.95
CA PRO A 76 14.83 -14.40 1.80
C PRO A 76 13.35 -14.38 1.41
N ASP A 77 12.45 -13.97 2.32
CA ASP A 77 11.01 -13.89 2.08
C ASP A 77 10.61 -12.63 1.29
N VAL A 78 11.54 -11.70 1.09
CA VAL A 78 11.29 -10.49 0.30
C VAL A 78 11.68 -10.73 -1.15
N THR A 79 10.69 -10.73 -2.03
CA THR A 79 10.90 -10.77 -3.47
C THR A 79 11.16 -9.37 -4.02
N VAL A 80 12.36 -9.13 -4.51
CA VAL A 80 12.70 -7.90 -5.22
C VAL A 80 12.20 -8.00 -6.66
N ARG A 81 11.43 -6.99 -7.10
CA ARG A 81 10.87 -6.97 -8.46
C ARG A 81 11.97 -6.65 -9.46
N SER A 82 11.85 -7.25 -10.64
CA SER A 82 12.79 -7.06 -11.72
C SER A 82 12.70 -5.68 -12.37
N ARG A 83 13.70 -5.33 -13.15
CA ARG A 83 13.67 -4.17 -14.05
C ARG A 83 12.41 -4.20 -14.94
N GLY A 84 11.85 -3.04 -15.21
CA GLY A 84 10.72 -2.87 -16.12
C GLY A 84 9.32 -3.01 -15.46
N VAL A 85 9.26 -3.14 -14.14
CA VAL A 85 8.02 -3.31 -13.39
C VAL A 85 7.69 -2.06 -12.60
N MET A 86 6.41 -1.73 -12.51
CA MET A 86 5.91 -0.67 -11.64
C MET A 86 5.68 -1.20 -10.24
N GLU A 87 6.05 -0.41 -9.23
CA GLU A 87 5.82 -0.71 -7.82
C GLU A 87 5.03 0.38 -7.11
N LYS A 88 4.31 -0.03 -6.10
CA LYS A 88 3.55 0.85 -5.19
C LYS A 88 3.33 0.18 -3.85
N CYS A 89 2.86 0.94 -2.86
CA CYS A 89 2.39 0.38 -1.60
C CYS A 89 1.25 -0.62 -1.83
N SER A 90 1.37 -1.82 -1.29
CA SER A 90 0.34 -2.88 -1.35
C SER A 90 -0.62 -2.85 -0.17
N MET A 91 -0.44 -1.95 0.81
CA MET A 91 -1.12 -1.95 2.11
C MET A 91 -0.95 -3.31 2.84
N CYS A 92 0.26 -3.88 2.72
CA CYS A 92 0.63 -5.18 3.30
C CYS A 92 -0.37 -6.31 2.97
N ILE A 93 -0.74 -6.43 1.70
CA ILE A 93 -1.74 -7.40 1.22
C ILE A 93 -1.41 -8.84 1.64
N GLN A 94 -0.13 -9.19 1.71
CA GLN A 94 0.33 -10.49 2.19
C GLN A 94 -0.11 -10.77 3.64
N MET A 95 -0.13 -9.74 4.49
CA MET A 95 -0.61 -9.87 5.88
C MET A 95 -2.13 -10.09 5.91
N THR A 96 -2.87 -9.35 5.09
CA THR A 96 -4.31 -9.55 4.93
C THR A 96 -4.62 -10.98 4.50
N GLN A 97 -3.94 -11.48 3.47
CA GLN A 97 -4.18 -12.82 2.96
C GLN A 97 -3.78 -13.91 3.97
N LYS A 98 -2.69 -13.72 4.68
CA LYS A 98 -2.27 -14.62 5.75
C LYS A 98 -3.33 -14.69 6.85
N THR A 99 -3.80 -13.54 7.35
CA THR A 99 -4.83 -13.49 8.39
C THR A 99 -6.12 -14.18 7.96
N ILE A 100 -6.56 -13.96 6.73
CA ILE A 100 -7.74 -14.65 6.16
C ILE A 100 -7.53 -16.17 6.12
N LEU A 101 -6.35 -16.62 5.72
CA LEU A 101 -6.03 -18.05 5.66
C LEU A 101 -6.00 -18.66 7.05
N ASP A 102 -5.31 -18.03 8.00
CA ASP A 102 -5.18 -18.51 9.38
C ASP A 102 -6.55 -18.59 10.06
N ALA A 103 -7.40 -17.57 9.90
CA ALA A 103 -8.76 -17.55 10.42
C ALA A 103 -9.62 -18.70 9.83
N LYS A 104 -9.52 -18.94 8.53
CA LYS A 104 -10.22 -20.06 7.87
C LYS A 104 -9.75 -21.42 8.38
N LEU A 105 -8.45 -21.60 8.60
CA LEU A 105 -7.88 -22.84 9.11
C LEU A 105 -8.34 -23.13 10.55
N LYS A 106 -8.50 -22.10 11.36
CA LYS A 106 -8.95 -22.21 12.75
C LYS A 106 -10.46 -22.20 12.90
N GLY A 107 -11.22 -21.77 11.87
CA GLY A 107 -12.66 -21.57 11.96
C GLY A 107 -13.07 -20.35 12.78
N GLU A 108 -12.20 -19.36 12.88
CA GLU A 108 -12.41 -18.11 13.63
C GLU A 108 -12.94 -17.02 12.70
N GLU A 109 -13.74 -16.11 13.25
CA GLU A 109 -14.11 -14.87 12.55
C GLU A 109 -12.96 -13.85 12.61
N ILE A 110 -12.86 -13.01 11.57
CA ILE A 110 -11.82 -11.98 11.50
C ILE A 110 -12.31 -10.76 12.28
N GLU A 111 -11.56 -10.37 13.31
CA GLU A 111 -11.84 -9.20 14.14
C GLU A 111 -10.88 -8.05 13.81
N ASP A 112 -11.31 -6.82 14.13
CA ASP A 112 -10.45 -5.63 13.98
C ASP A 112 -9.20 -5.75 14.86
N GLY A 113 -8.04 -5.43 14.27
CA GLY A 113 -6.76 -5.48 14.96
C GLY A 113 -6.05 -6.84 14.96
N MET A 114 -6.61 -7.89 14.33
CA MET A 114 -5.93 -9.20 14.21
C MET A 114 -4.58 -9.11 13.51
N PHE A 115 -4.38 -8.11 12.66
CA PHE A 115 -3.07 -7.77 12.11
C PHE A 115 -2.93 -6.26 11.93
N GLN A 116 -1.68 -5.82 11.76
CA GLN A 116 -1.33 -4.45 11.46
C GLN A 116 -0.49 -4.39 10.20
N THR A 117 -0.60 -3.30 9.44
CA THR A 117 0.36 -3.05 8.36
C THR A 117 1.75 -2.79 8.95
N ALA A 118 2.81 -3.05 8.19
CA ALA A 118 4.18 -2.82 8.66
C ALA A 118 4.40 -1.38 9.14
N CYS A 119 3.81 -0.40 8.46
CA CYS A 119 3.91 1.01 8.84
C CYS A 119 3.11 1.34 10.12
N SER A 120 1.91 0.77 10.31
CA SER A 120 1.14 1.00 11.53
C SER A 120 1.79 0.31 12.74
N ASN A 121 2.35 -0.87 12.55
CA ASN A 121 3.07 -1.59 13.60
C ASN A 121 4.37 -0.88 14.02
N ALA A 122 5.07 -0.24 13.08
CA ALA A 122 6.27 0.54 13.34
C ALA A 122 5.97 1.93 13.95
N CYS A 123 4.72 2.37 13.94
CA CYS A 123 4.33 3.70 14.43
C CYS A 123 4.23 3.70 15.97
N THR A 124 5.27 4.16 16.64
CA THR A 124 5.34 4.20 18.12
C THR A 124 4.30 5.12 18.75
N THR A 125 3.80 6.11 18.02
CA THR A 125 2.77 7.05 18.50
C THR A 125 1.33 6.57 18.27
N GLY A 126 1.15 5.46 17.54
CA GLY A 126 -0.18 4.98 17.16
C GLY A 126 -0.95 5.90 16.20
N ALA A 127 -0.24 6.81 15.51
CA ALA A 127 -0.86 7.76 14.59
C ALA A 127 -1.37 7.13 13.30
N MET A 128 -0.88 5.92 12.94
CA MET A 128 -1.34 5.17 11.78
C MET A 128 -2.29 4.07 12.24
N VAL A 129 -3.55 4.17 11.86
CA VAL A 129 -4.59 3.20 12.17
C VAL A 129 -4.98 2.47 10.89
N PHE A 130 -5.04 1.15 10.97
CA PHE A 130 -5.47 0.29 9.87
C PHE A 130 -6.63 -0.60 10.35
N GLY A 131 -7.63 -0.79 9.50
CA GLY A 131 -8.78 -1.63 9.81
C GLY A 131 -9.78 -1.72 8.66
N ASP A 132 -10.91 -2.38 8.90
CA ASP A 132 -12.01 -2.49 7.95
C ASP A 132 -13.05 -1.40 8.20
N LEU A 133 -13.32 -0.57 7.17
CA LEU A 133 -14.36 0.47 7.21
C LEU A 133 -15.79 -0.11 7.27
N ASN A 134 -16.00 -1.33 6.82
CA ASN A 134 -17.32 -1.98 6.85
C ASN A 134 -17.65 -2.54 8.24
N ASP A 135 -16.65 -2.79 9.05
CA ASP A 135 -16.88 -3.13 10.46
C ASP A 135 -17.15 -1.86 11.27
N LYS A 136 -18.42 -1.67 11.65
CA LYS A 136 -18.86 -0.51 12.44
C LYS A 136 -18.21 -0.39 13.82
N LYS A 137 -17.60 -1.47 14.32
CA LYS A 137 -16.92 -1.49 15.61
C LYS A 137 -15.44 -1.15 15.48
N SER A 138 -14.90 -1.10 14.25
CA SER A 138 -13.50 -0.83 14.02
C SER A 138 -13.11 0.60 14.37
N LYS A 139 -11.87 0.79 14.80
CA LYS A 139 -11.32 2.13 15.06
C LYS A 139 -11.33 3.01 13.82
N VAL A 140 -11.11 2.42 12.64
CA VAL A 140 -11.11 3.15 11.37
C VAL A 140 -12.49 3.66 11.02
N ALA A 141 -13.56 2.88 11.27
CA ALA A 141 -14.93 3.32 11.06
C ALA A 141 -15.32 4.48 11.99
N ALA A 142 -14.87 4.45 13.23
CA ALA A 142 -15.08 5.57 14.18
C ALA A 142 -14.33 6.84 13.72
N LEU A 143 -13.09 6.70 13.29
CA LEU A 143 -12.29 7.82 12.77
C LEU A 143 -12.88 8.41 11.48
N HIS A 144 -13.50 7.58 10.64
CA HIS A 144 -14.14 8.05 9.41
C HIS A 144 -15.28 9.05 9.65
N GLN A 145 -15.87 9.04 10.84
CA GLN A 145 -16.94 9.97 11.22
C GLN A 145 -16.43 11.24 11.92
N ASP A 146 -15.13 11.36 12.17
CA ASP A 146 -14.53 12.55 12.79
C ASP A 146 -14.48 13.70 11.77
N ASP A 147 -15.04 14.87 12.12
CA ASP A 147 -15.10 16.07 11.28
C ASP A 147 -13.71 16.61 10.88
N ARG A 148 -12.65 16.19 11.57
CA ARG A 148 -11.28 16.57 11.27
C ARG A 148 -10.60 15.65 10.26
N MET A 149 -11.28 14.61 9.79
CA MET A 149 -10.73 13.71 8.76
C MET A 149 -11.02 14.24 7.38
N TYR A 150 -10.03 14.12 6.49
CA TYR A 150 -10.15 14.53 5.09
C TYR A 150 -9.43 13.56 4.16
N HIS A 151 -9.83 13.57 2.89
CA HIS A 151 -9.15 12.84 1.82
C HIS A 151 -8.24 13.76 1.00
N LEU A 152 -7.07 13.28 0.68
CA LEU A 152 -6.13 14.01 -0.16
C LEU A 152 -6.68 14.14 -1.59
N LEU A 153 -6.69 15.37 -2.15
CA LEU A 153 -7.19 15.67 -3.51
C LEU A 153 -8.63 15.16 -3.73
N GLU A 154 -9.51 15.35 -2.77
CA GLU A 154 -10.88 14.84 -2.80
C GLU A 154 -11.66 15.33 -4.02
N HIS A 155 -11.42 16.58 -4.45
CA HIS A 155 -12.05 17.21 -5.62
C HIS A 155 -11.77 16.48 -6.96
N VAL A 156 -10.72 15.65 -7.02
CA VAL A 156 -10.40 14.84 -8.22
C VAL A 156 -11.35 13.63 -8.36
N GLY A 157 -12.07 13.25 -7.30
CA GLY A 157 -13.10 12.21 -7.34
C GLY A 157 -12.58 10.77 -7.39
N THR A 158 -11.32 10.52 -7.04
CA THR A 158 -10.73 9.16 -7.04
C THR A 158 -11.18 8.29 -5.88
N LYS A 159 -11.89 8.86 -4.90
CA LYS A 159 -12.38 8.19 -3.68
C LYS A 159 -11.28 7.39 -2.97
N PRO A 160 -10.31 8.07 -2.35
CA PRO A 160 -9.24 7.43 -1.59
C PRO A 160 -9.77 6.62 -0.40
N ASN A 161 -9.10 5.52 -0.06
CA ASN A 161 -9.34 4.76 1.18
C ASN A 161 -8.37 5.14 2.31
N VAL A 162 -7.50 6.11 2.08
CA VAL A 162 -6.62 6.67 3.10
C VAL A 162 -7.14 8.05 3.48
N MET A 163 -7.31 8.26 4.77
CA MET A 163 -7.74 9.52 5.35
C MET A 163 -6.63 10.14 6.18
N TYR A 164 -6.69 11.43 6.33
CA TYR A 164 -5.74 12.22 7.10
C TYR A 164 -6.47 13.05 8.15
N HIS A 165 -5.87 13.13 9.32
CA HIS A 165 -6.39 13.91 10.42
C HIS A 165 -5.76 15.30 10.43
N VAL A 166 -6.57 16.35 10.45
CA VAL A 166 -6.08 17.75 10.48
C VAL A 166 -5.30 18.01 11.76
N LYS A 167 -4.14 18.63 11.63
CA LYS A 167 -3.42 19.15 12.79
C LYS A 167 -4.03 20.48 13.23
N VAL A 168 -4.52 20.53 14.46
CA VAL A 168 -4.93 21.79 15.09
C VAL A 168 -3.69 22.50 15.64
N ARG A 169 -3.54 23.78 15.33
CA ARG A 169 -2.47 24.64 15.82
C ARG A 169 -3.10 25.75 16.66
N ASN A 170 -2.52 26.05 17.81
CA ASN A 170 -2.92 27.19 18.67
C ASN A 170 -2.05 28.41 18.32
N THR A 171 -1.98 28.76 17.03
CA THR A 171 -1.26 29.94 16.55
C THR A 171 -2.15 30.72 15.62
N ASP A 172 -2.13 32.05 15.74
CA ASP A 172 -2.86 32.98 14.86
C ASP A 172 -2.13 33.21 13.53
N GLU A 173 -0.95 32.63 13.37
CA GLU A 173 -0.17 32.68 12.13
C GLU A 173 -0.61 31.57 11.17
N VAL A 174 -1.05 31.98 9.98
CA VAL A 174 -1.41 31.09 8.84
C VAL A 174 -0.20 30.85 7.97
#